data_c8ab1dcde2ecf2e6ce286733ed1fe0d1
#
_entry.id   c8ab1dcde2ecf2e6ce286733ed1fe0d1
#
_cell.length_a   1.000
_cell.length_b   1.000
_cell.length_c   1.000
_cell.angle_alpha   90.00
_cell.angle_beta   90.00
_cell.angle_gamma   90.00
#
_symmetry.space_group_name_H-M   'P 1'
#
loop_
_entity.id
_entity.type
_entity.pdbx_description
1 polymer ?
#
loop_
_entity_poly.entity_id
_entity_poly.type
_entity_poly.pdbx_seq_one_letter_code
_entity_poly.pdbx_strand_id
1 'polypeptide(L)'
;MFSQVVIKDIQEITNAMLKSKKVRLLIQREDLNNPHCMGNKWWKLRYNLMEAVRQNQRTILTFGGAFSNHIAATASACNNLGLKSIGIIRGDFTDKLNPTLIKAKNEGMQLQFVDRETYRNKSNFDWKSIYGDCYLIPEGGTNELAVKSCEEMVSFKDFDIVCVPVGTGGTLSGVIRSLKPSQVAIGFSSLNGGEFLNDEVKKYVNNSNWSIQYDYHFGGYAKVSQKLVTFMNEFKRDFSIQLEPVYTAKMFYGIFDMIENNNFPPNSTILAVHTGGLQGIEGMNQRLQSKEWKID
;
A
#
# COMPACT_ATOMS: atom_id res chain seq x y z
N MET A 1 -22.89 3.01 -3.13
CA MET A 1 -21.83 1.99 -3.16
C MET A 1 -20.43 2.62 -3.12
N PHE A 2 -20.11 3.59 -3.94
CA PHE A 2 -18.84 4.35 -3.89
C PHE A 2 -18.87 5.55 -2.93
N SER A 3 -19.99 5.82 -2.28
CA SER A 3 -20.24 6.92 -1.35
C SER A 3 -20.18 6.53 0.13
N GLN A 4 -19.60 5.38 0.45
CA GLN A 4 -19.35 5.02 1.85
C GLN A 4 -18.47 6.09 2.49
N VAL A 5 -18.92 6.60 3.63
CA VAL A 5 -18.15 7.54 4.45
C VAL A 5 -16.85 6.83 4.84
N VAL A 6 -15.77 7.32 4.31
CA VAL A 6 -14.43 6.87 4.71
C VAL A 6 -14.16 7.49 6.08
N ILE A 7 -14.11 6.66 7.11
CA ILE A 7 -13.68 7.11 8.43
C ILE A 7 -12.21 7.50 8.30
N LYS A 8 -11.92 8.78 8.51
CA LYS A 8 -10.56 9.33 8.50
C LYS A 8 -10.15 9.58 9.94
N ASP A 9 -9.70 8.52 10.60
CA ASP A 9 -9.23 8.59 11.97
C ASP A 9 -7.77 9.04 12.01
N ILE A 10 -7.50 10.09 12.79
CA ILE A 10 -6.16 10.62 13.05
C ILE A 10 -5.83 10.35 14.51
N GLN A 11 -4.85 9.51 14.73
CA GLN A 11 -4.37 9.15 16.06
C GLN A 11 -3.01 9.79 16.32
N GLU A 12 -2.90 10.59 17.36
CA GLU A 12 -1.59 11.08 17.82
C GLU A 12 -0.94 10.04 18.73
N ILE A 13 0.34 9.77 18.48
CA ILE A 13 1.15 8.93 19.37
C ILE A 13 2.25 9.75 20.04
N THR A 14 2.55 9.41 21.28
CA THR A 14 3.56 10.10 22.09
C THR A 14 4.42 9.10 22.85
N ASN A 15 5.70 9.40 22.97
CA ASN A 15 6.65 8.70 23.85
C ASN A 15 7.77 9.65 24.30
N ALA A 16 8.69 9.18 25.13
CA ALA A 16 9.80 9.99 25.63
C ALA A 16 10.70 10.53 24.50
N MET A 17 10.97 9.73 23.48
CA MET A 17 11.81 10.12 22.33
C MET A 17 11.14 11.25 21.52
N LEU A 18 9.87 11.12 21.13
CA LEU A 18 9.13 12.15 20.40
C LEU A 18 9.10 13.47 21.16
N LYS A 19 8.86 13.43 22.49
CA LYS A 19 8.90 14.61 23.34
C LYS A 19 10.28 15.26 23.39
N SER A 20 11.34 14.46 23.56
CA SER A 20 12.73 14.98 23.63
C SER A 20 13.19 15.61 22.30
N LYS A 21 12.72 15.07 21.17
CA LYS A 21 13.01 15.57 19.82
C LYS A 21 12.08 16.72 19.40
N LYS A 22 11.07 17.04 20.21
CA LYS A 22 10.04 18.05 19.94
C LYS A 22 9.34 17.82 18.59
N VAL A 23 9.00 16.57 18.28
CA VAL A 23 8.28 16.17 17.07
C VAL A 23 6.91 15.67 17.45
N ARG A 24 5.89 16.13 16.72
CA ARG A 24 4.53 15.65 16.83
C ARG A 24 4.28 14.60 15.77
N LEU A 25 3.89 13.37 16.14
CA LEU A 25 3.63 12.28 15.20
C LEU A 25 2.16 11.89 15.22
N LEU A 26 1.50 12.13 14.10
CA LEU A 26 0.11 11.79 13.82
C LEU A 26 0.06 10.58 12.89
N ILE A 27 -0.87 9.69 13.11
CA ILE A 27 -1.11 8.52 12.24
C ILE A 27 -2.50 8.65 11.63
N GLN A 28 -2.56 8.74 10.30
CA GLN A 28 -3.82 8.60 9.57
C GLN A 28 -4.12 7.11 9.40
N ARG A 29 -5.21 6.65 10.01
CA ARG A 29 -5.61 5.25 10.12
C ARG A 29 -6.43 4.80 8.91
N GLU A 30 -5.78 4.75 7.72
CA GLU A 30 -6.44 4.22 6.52
C GLU A 30 -6.71 2.71 6.61
N ASP A 31 -6.07 2.00 7.51
CA ASP A 31 -6.37 0.61 7.85
C ASP A 31 -7.79 0.39 8.41
N LEU A 32 -8.47 1.46 8.83
CA LEU A 32 -9.84 1.44 9.36
C LEU A 32 -10.87 2.00 8.37
N ASN A 33 -10.46 2.47 7.19
CA ASN A 33 -11.30 3.27 6.30
C ASN A 33 -12.44 2.49 5.61
N ASN A 34 -12.24 1.23 5.28
CA ASN A 34 -13.25 0.42 4.58
C ASN A 34 -13.09 -1.07 4.91
N PRO A 35 -14.13 -1.75 5.41
CA PRO A 35 -14.03 -3.16 5.84
C PRO A 35 -13.81 -4.15 4.70
N HIS A 36 -14.24 -3.81 3.48
CA HIS A 36 -14.16 -4.70 2.31
C HIS A 36 -12.87 -4.47 1.49
N CYS A 37 -12.36 -3.24 1.49
CA CYS A 37 -11.17 -2.87 0.72
C CYS A 37 -10.34 -1.86 1.52
N MET A 38 -9.63 -2.35 2.54
CA MET A 38 -8.90 -1.51 3.49
C MET A 38 -7.75 -0.72 2.86
N GLY A 39 -7.48 0.43 3.45
CA GLY A 39 -6.29 1.21 3.23
C GLY A 39 -6.27 1.95 1.90
N ASN A 40 -5.06 2.23 1.44
CA ASN A 40 -4.83 2.95 0.19
C ASN A 40 -5.40 2.23 -1.04
N LYS A 41 -5.71 0.94 -0.94
CA LYS A 41 -6.27 0.18 -2.06
C LYS A 41 -7.71 0.59 -2.37
N TRP A 42 -8.49 0.98 -1.36
CA TRP A 42 -9.79 1.60 -1.57
C TRP A 42 -9.69 2.83 -2.49
N TRP A 43 -8.79 3.74 -2.19
CA TRP A 43 -8.57 4.95 -2.98
C TRP A 43 -8.14 4.61 -4.40
N LYS A 44 -7.17 3.72 -4.57
CA LYS A 44 -6.66 3.33 -5.90
C LYS A 44 -7.68 2.61 -6.77
N LEU A 45 -8.59 1.84 -6.15
CA LEU A 45 -9.61 1.08 -6.88
C LEU A 45 -10.87 1.89 -7.14
N ARG A 46 -11.24 2.82 -6.27
CA ARG A 46 -12.52 3.53 -6.32
C ARG A 46 -12.84 4.09 -7.70
N TYR A 47 -12.01 4.96 -8.23
CA TYR A 47 -12.27 5.60 -9.54
C TYR A 47 -12.07 4.64 -10.71
N ASN A 48 -11.19 3.66 -10.60
CA ASN A 48 -11.05 2.61 -11.60
C ASN A 48 -12.33 1.76 -11.72
N LEU A 49 -12.92 1.37 -10.59
CA LEU A 49 -14.14 0.56 -10.58
C LEU A 49 -15.36 1.39 -11.03
N MET A 50 -15.44 2.68 -10.67
CA MET A 50 -16.45 3.59 -11.21
C MET A 50 -16.36 3.70 -12.73
N GLU A 51 -15.16 3.82 -13.26
CA GLU A 51 -14.93 3.92 -14.71
C GLU A 51 -15.26 2.60 -15.42
N ALA A 52 -14.89 1.45 -14.83
CA ALA A 52 -15.27 0.14 -15.37
C ALA A 52 -16.79 0.00 -15.50
N VAL A 53 -17.53 0.38 -14.44
CA VAL A 53 -19.02 0.36 -14.46
C VAL A 53 -19.58 1.33 -15.49
N ARG A 54 -19.01 2.54 -15.62
CA ARG A 54 -19.41 3.53 -16.63
C ARG A 54 -19.22 3.00 -18.05
N GLN A 55 -18.19 2.19 -18.28
CA GLN A 55 -17.91 1.53 -19.56
C GLN A 55 -18.71 0.22 -19.74
N ASN A 56 -19.67 -0.11 -18.87
CA ASN A 56 -20.39 -1.38 -18.84
C ASN A 56 -19.47 -2.63 -18.71
N GLN A 57 -18.24 -2.47 -18.26
CA GLN A 57 -17.31 -3.57 -18.02
C GLN A 57 -17.69 -4.30 -16.74
N ARG A 58 -17.92 -5.62 -16.83
CA ARG A 58 -18.32 -6.46 -15.70
C ARG A 58 -17.20 -7.36 -15.19
N THR A 59 -16.08 -7.40 -15.88
CA THR A 59 -14.90 -8.18 -15.52
C THR A 59 -13.71 -7.24 -15.31
N ILE A 60 -13.07 -7.35 -14.15
CA ILE A 60 -11.86 -6.60 -13.81
C ILE A 60 -10.66 -7.54 -13.90
N LEU A 61 -9.66 -7.18 -14.69
CA LEU A 61 -8.40 -7.92 -14.77
C LEU A 61 -7.29 -7.10 -14.13
N THR A 62 -6.48 -7.71 -13.25
CA THR A 62 -5.34 -7.05 -12.62
C THR A 62 -4.17 -7.99 -12.35
N PHE A 63 -3.06 -7.43 -11.87
CA PHE A 63 -1.77 -8.10 -11.72
C PHE A 63 -1.25 -8.00 -10.29
N GLY A 64 -0.55 -9.04 -9.83
CA GLY A 64 0.14 -9.00 -8.54
C GLY A 64 0.95 -10.26 -8.24
N GLY A 65 1.81 -10.18 -7.24
CA GLY A 65 2.46 -11.36 -6.68
C GLY A 65 1.59 -12.07 -5.64
N ALA A 66 2.03 -13.22 -5.17
CA ALA A 66 1.29 -14.06 -4.23
C ALA A 66 0.91 -13.37 -2.89
N PHE A 67 1.66 -12.37 -2.46
CA PHE A 67 1.40 -11.58 -1.23
C PHE A 67 0.86 -10.18 -1.52
N SER A 68 0.24 -9.99 -2.68
CA SER A 68 -0.20 -8.67 -3.13
C SER A 68 -1.46 -8.20 -2.41
N ASN A 69 -1.32 -7.12 -1.62
CA ASN A 69 -2.47 -6.41 -1.02
C ASN A 69 -3.43 -5.88 -2.08
N HIS A 70 -2.95 -5.63 -3.30
CA HIS A 70 -3.79 -5.18 -4.41
C HIS A 70 -4.68 -6.30 -4.95
N ILE A 71 -4.15 -7.52 -5.10
CA ILE A 71 -4.93 -8.70 -5.52
C ILE A 71 -6.06 -8.94 -4.52
N ALA A 72 -5.75 -9.02 -3.22
CA ALA A 72 -6.77 -9.25 -2.20
C ALA A 72 -7.85 -8.15 -2.18
N ALA A 73 -7.42 -6.89 -2.27
CA ALA A 73 -8.34 -5.75 -2.27
C ALA A 73 -9.23 -5.70 -3.52
N THR A 74 -8.67 -6.02 -4.71
CA THR A 74 -9.45 -6.06 -5.96
C THR A 74 -10.49 -7.18 -5.91
N ALA A 75 -10.13 -8.36 -5.42
CA ALA A 75 -11.08 -9.47 -5.26
C ALA A 75 -12.26 -9.06 -4.37
N SER A 76 -11.97 -8.54 -3.18
CA SER A 76 -12.99 -8.12 -2.21
C SER A 76 -13.87 -6.98 -2.74
N ALA A 77 -13.28 -5.98 -3.38
CA ALA A 77 -14.01 -4.86 -3.96
C ALA A 77 -14.93 -5.32 -5.11
N CYS A 78 -14.45 -6.21 -5.99
CA CYS A 78 -15.26 -6.74 -7.08
C CYS A 78 -16.41 -7.60 -6.56
N ASN A 79 -16.16 -8.49 -5.59
CA ASN A 79 -17.20 -9.31 -4.96
C ASN A 79 -18.32 -8.43 -4.37
N ASN A 80 -17.95 -7.41 -3.61
CA ASN A 80 -18.90 -6.47 -3.00
C ASN A 80 -19.72 -5.67 -4.03
N LEU A 81 -19.21 -5.50 -5.24
CA LEU A 81 -19.85 -4.78 -6.34
C LEU A 81 -20.60 -5.69 -7.33
N GLY A 82 -20.56 -7.01 -7.14
CA GLY A 82 -21.10 -7.98 -8.08
C GLY A 82 -20.37 -7.99 -9.43
N LEU A 83 -19.07 -7.65 -9.43
CA LEU A 83 -18.19 -7.71 -10.58
C LEU A 83 -17.34 -8.99 -10.56
N LYS A 84 -17.02 -9.53 -11.72
CA LYS A 84 -16.06 -10.61 -11.86
C LYS A 84 -14.64 -10.05 -11.73
N SER A 85 -13.70 -10.83 -11.19
CA SER A 85 -12.30 -10.45 -11.13
C SER A 85 -11.36 -11.56 -11.57
N ILE A 86 -10.30 -11.18 -12.29
CA ILE A 86 -9.21 -12.04 -12.75
C ILE A 86 -7.91 -11.47 -12.25
N GLY A 87 -7.16 -12.25 -11.50
CA GLY A 87 -5.83 -11.90 -10.99
C GLY A 87 -4.75 -12.67 -11.76
N ILE A 88 -3.90 -11.94 -12.49
CA ILE A 88 -2.69 -12.50 -13.10
C ILE A 88 -1.61 -12.53 -12.03
N ILE A 89 -1.27 -13.73 -11.58
CA ILE A 89 -0.38 -13.95 -10.42
C ILE A 89 1.03 -14.28 -10.91
N ARG A 90 2.00 -13.51 -10.41
CA ARG A 90 3.41 -13.75 -10.72
C ARG A 90 3.95 -14.97 -10.01
N GLY A 91 4.41 -15.96 -10.75
CA GLY A 91 5.02 -17.20 -10.27
C GLY A 91 4.29 -18.44 -10.78
N ASP A 92 4.93 -19.58 -10.62
CA ASP A 92 4.38 -20.85 -11.09
C ASP A 92 3.16 -21.24 -10.25
N PHE A 93 2.29 -22.01 -10.87
CA PHE A 93 1.14 -22.58 -10.17
C PHE A 93 1.60 -23.45 -8.99
N THR A 94 0.88 -23.37 -7.89
CA THR A 94 1.09 -24.19 -6.70
C THR A 94 -0.25 -24.64 -6.14
N ASP A 95 -0.34 -25.90 -5.73
CA ASP A 95 -1.53 -26.42 -5.06
C ASP A 95 -1.71 -25.84 -3.65
N LYS A 96 -0.62 -25.34 -3.05
CA LYS A 96 -0.64 -24.68 -1.75
C LYS A 96 -0.70 -23.16 -1.90
N LEU A 97 -1.90 -22.63 -1.96
CA LEU A 97 -2.10 -21.18 -1.94
C LEU A 97 -1.81 -20.64 -0.54
N ASN A 98 -1.21 -19.44 -0.49
CA ASN A 98 -1.07 -18.71 0.77
C ASN A 98 -2.39 -18.03 1.18
N PRO A 99 -2.55 -17.56 2.43
CA PRO A 99 -3.78 -16.95 2.92
C PRO A 99 -4.30 -15.79 2.06
N THR A 100 -3.43 -14.98 1.47
CA THR A 100 -3.81 -13.86 0.59
C THR A 100 -4.52 -14.35 -0.66
N LEU A 101 -3.98 -15.37 -1.33
CA LEU A 101 -4.58 -15.95 -2.54
C LEU A 101 -5.80 -16.81 -2.23
N ILE A 102 -5.82 -17.51 -1.08
CA ILE A 102 -7.01 -18.23 -0.60
C ILE A 102 -8.16 -17.23 -0.41
N LYS A 103 -7.90 -16.11 0.27
CA LYS A 103 -8.89 -15.05 0.45
C LYS A 103 -9.39 -14.52 -0.89
N ALA A 104 -8.50 -14.19 -1.82
CA ALA A 104 -8.88 -13.68 -3.13
C ALA A 104 -9.75 -14.68 -3.91
N LYS A 105 -9.41 -15.98 -3.86
CA LYS A 105 -10.20 -17.06 -4.46
C LYS A 105 -11.58 -17.19 -3.82
N ASN A 106 -11.67 -17.14 -2.49
CA ASN A 106 -12.93 -17.21 -1.76
C ASN A 106 -13.84 -16.01 -2.04
N GLU A 107 -13.26 -14.85 -2.36
CA GLU A 107 -13.97 -13.66 -2.84
C GLU A 107 -14.34 -13.74 -4.34
N GLY A 108 -14.17 -14.90 -4.96
CA GLY A 108 -14.59 -15.16 -6.34
C GLY A 108 -13.59 -14.74 -7.42
N MET A 109 -12.36 -14.36 -7.07
CA MET A 109 -11.34 -14.03 -8.06
C MET A 109 -10.83 -15.28 -8.78
N GLN A 110 -10.84 -15.27 -10.10
CA GLN A 110 -10.14 -16.26 -10.92
C GLN A 110 -8.63 -15.96 -10.85
N LEU A 111 -7.84 -16.91 -10.35
CA LEU A 111 -6.38 -16.78 -10.26
C LEU A 111 -5.73 -17.44 -11.47
N GLN A 112 -4.96 -16.69 -12.22
CA GLN A 112 -4.18 -17.17 -13.35
C GLN A 112 -2.69 -16.98 -13.07
N PHE A 113 -1.95 -18.06 -12.96
CA PHE A 113 -0.51 -18.03 -12.71
C PHE A 113 0.25 -17.90 -14.03
N VAL A 114 1.26 -17.04 -14.03
CA VAL A 114 2.18 -16.87 -15.15
C VAL A 114 3.61 -16.82 -14.63
N ASP A 115 4.55 -17.38 -15.38
CA ASP A 115 5.96 -17.36 -15.04
C ASP A 115 6.50 -15.92 -14.91
N ARG A 116 7.70 -15.77 -14.37
CA ARG A 116 8.29 -14.45 -14.10
C ARG A 116 8.62 -13.67 -15.36
N GLU A 117 8.94 -14.34 -16.46
CA GLU A 117 9.28 -13.72 -17.73
C GLU A 117 8.01 -13.16 -18.40
N THR A 118 6.98 -13.98 -18.53
CA THR A 118 5.65 -13.58 -19.00
C THR A 118 5.11 -12.42 -18.17
N TYR A 119 5.23 -12.49 -16.84
CA TYR A 119 4.77 -11.42 -15.96
C TYR A 119 5.55 -10.11 -16.16
N ARG A 120 6.86 -10.18 -16.40
CA ARG A 120 7.68 -8.99 -16.70
C ARG A 120 7.23 -8.31 -17.98
N ASN A 121 6.87 -9.11 -18.97
CA ASN A 121 6.45 -8.67 -20.30
C ASN A 121 4.92 -8.49 -20.43
N LYS A 122 4.18 -8.41 -19.33
CA LYS A 122 2.71 -8.37 -19.29
C LYS A 122 2.06 -7.24 -20.09
N SER A 123 2.78 -6.16 -20.34
CA SER A 123 2.32 -5.05 -21.18
C SER A 123 2.25 -5.39 -22.68
N ASN A 124 2.94 -6.45 -23.11
CA ASN A 124 3.01 -6.88 -24.50
C ASN A 124 1.90 -7.88 -24.87
N PHE A 125 1.08 -8.30 -23.89
CA PHE A 125 0.01 -9.26 -24.12
C PHE A 125 -1.33 -8.53 -24.31
N ASP A 126 -2.11 -9.00 -25.28
CA ASP A 126 -3.50 -8.61 -25.44
C ASP A 126 -4.39 -9.46 -24.52
N TRP A 127 -4.49 -9.02 -23.27
CA TRP A 127 -5.27 -9.70 -22.25
C TRP A 127 -6.77 -9.78 -22.57
N LYS A 128 -7.29 -8.83 -23.37
CA LYS A 128 -8.69 -8.84 -23.80
C LYS A 128 -8.96 -9.97 -24.78
N SER A 129 -8.05 -10.25 -25.69
CA SER A 129 -8.17 -11.41 -26.60
C SER A 129 -8.16 -12.74 -25.83
N ILE A 130 -7.45 -12.82 -24.70
CA ILE A 130 -7.33 -14.03 -23.89
C ILE A 130 -8.54 -14.23 -22.96
N TYR A 131 -9.01 -13.16 -22.30
CA TYR A 131 -10.02 -13.24 -21.25
C TYR A 131 -11.35 -12.57 -21.59
N GLY A 132 -11.52 -12.12 -22.82
CA GLY A 132 -12.70 -11.40 -23.28
C GLY A 132 -12.75 -9.95 -22.82
N ASP A 133 -13.91 -9.36 -22.93
CA ASP A 133 -14.10 -7.95 -22.59
C ASP A 133 -13.93 -7.69 -21.10
N CYS A 134 -12.86 -7.03 -20.74
CA CYS A 134 -12.48 -6.75 -19.34
C CYS A 134 -11.87 -5.35 -19.20
N TYR A 135 -12.06 -4.76 -18.01
CA TYR A 135 -11.38 -3.53 -17.61
C TYR A 135 -10.06 -3.88 -16.93
N LEU A 136 -8.96 -3.37 -17.50
CA LEU A 136 -7.63 -3.66 -17.02
C LEU A 136 -7.19 -2.61 -15.99
N ILE A 137 -6.87 -3.07 -14.78
CA ILE A 137 -6.25 -2.27 -13.73
C ILE A 137 -4.77 -2.67 -13.63
N PRO A 138 -3.81 -1.74 -13.78
CA PRO A 138 -2.39 -2.04 -13.71
C PRO A 138 -1.94 -2.63 -12.37
N GLU A 139 -0.74 -3.20 -12.33
CA GLU A 139 -0.12 -3.73 -11.11
C GLU A 139 -0.10 -2.70 -9.99
N GLY A 140 -0.52 -3.12 -8.78
CA GLY A 140 -0.66 -2.24 -7.64
C GLY A 140 -1.73 -1.16 -7.79
N GLY A 141 -2.52 -1.18 -8.89
CA GLY A 141 -3.61 -0.24 -9.18
C GLY A 141 -3.14 1.16 -9.57
N THR A 142 -1.92 1.34 -10.09
CA THR A 142 -1.37 2.68 -10.37
C THR A 142 -1.68 3.13 -11.80
N ASN A 143 -2.51 4.15 -11.92
CA ASN A 143 -2.82 4.90 -13.13
C ASN A 143 -3.35 6.28 -12.75
N GLU A 144 -3.70 7.13 -13.71
CA GLU A 144 -4.18 8.49 -13.46
C GLU A 144 -5.45 8.53 -12.58
N LEU A 145 -6.40 7.62 -12.79
CA LEU A 145 -7.61 7.53 -11.96
C LEU A 145 -7.30 7.20 -10.50
N ALA A 146 -6.34 6.31 -10.26
CA ALA A 146 -5.90 5.97 -8.94
C ALA A 146 -5.18 7.13 -8.25
N VAL A 147 -4.31 7.82 -8.97
CA VAL A 147 -3.60 9.01 -8.47
C VAL A 147 -4.60 10.10 -8.10
N LYS A 148 -5.53 10.42 -9.00
CA LYS A 148 -6.60 11.39 -8.76
C LYS A 148 -7.46 11.05 -7.53
N SER A 149 -7.80 9.79 -7.36
CA SER A 149 -8.54 9.35 -6.17
C SER A 149 -7.72 9.47 -4.89
N CYS A 150 -6.41 9.20 -4.94
CA CYS A 150 -5.52 9.33 -3.80
C CYS A 150 -5.25 10.79 -3.38
N GLU A 151 -5.55 11.79 -4.21
CA GLU A 151 -5.53 13.22 -3.83
C GLU A 151 -6.51 13.52 -2.68
N GLU A 152 -7.60 12.75 -2.60
CA GLU A 152 -8.63 12.90 -1.56
C GLU A 152 -8.32 12.11 -0.28
N MET A 153 -7.27 11.27 -0.30
CA MET A 153 -6.94 10.39 0.81
C MET A 153 -6.55 11.19 2.06
N VAL A 154 -5.65 12.16 1.92
CA VAL A 154 -5.20 13.01 3.02
C VAL A 154 -6.08 14.25 3.13
N SER A 155 -7.08 14.22 4.02
CA SER A 155 -7.97 15.36 4.27
C SER A 155 -7.51 16.26 5.42
N PHE A 156 -6.79 15.71 6.39
CA PHE A 156 -6.16 16.49 7.45
C PHE A 156 -5.03 17.32 6.84
N LYS A 157 -5.00 18.63 7.12
CA LYS A 157 -4.07 19.57 6.46
C LYS A 157 -3.18 20.35 7.42
N ASP A 158 -3.24 20.02 8.72
CA ASP A 158 -2.41 20.67 9.75
C ASP A 158 -1.19 19.81 10.09
N PHE A 159 -0.31 19.66 9.09
CA PHE A 159 0.98 18.98 9.19
C PHE A 159 2.04 19.68 8.32
N ASP A 160 3.30 19.48 8.65
CA ASP A 160 4.43 19.95 7.85
C ASP A 160 4.92 18.89 6.87
N ILE A 161 4.96 17.63 7.32
CA ILE A 161 5.52 16.51 6.57
C ILE A 161 4.51 15.36 6.56
N VAL A 162 4.25 14.78 5.39
CA VAL A 162 3.49 13.53 5.28
C VAL A 162 4.40 12.37 4.84
N CYS A 163 4.31 11.25 5.56
CA CYS A 163 5.08 10.04 5.27
C CYS A 163 4.16 8.95 4.69
N VAL A 164 4.57 8.37 3.55
CA VAL A 164 3.76 7.37 2.81
C VAL A 164 4.65 6.19 2.40
N PRO A 165 4.25 4.93 2.66
CA PRO A 165 4.99 3.78 2.16
C PRO A 165 4.80 3.62 0.64
N VAL A 166 5.88 3.28 -0.07
CA VAL A 166 5.89 3.28 -1.54
C VAL A 166 6.21 1.89 -2.09
N GLY A 167 5.34 1.42 -3.00
CA GLY A 167 5.56 0.21 -3.80
C GLY A 167 5.56 0.51 -5.30
N THR A 168 4.53 1.19 -5.83
CA THR A 168 4.37 1.55 -7.25
C THR A 168 4.21 3.06 -7.48
N GLY A 169 4.43 3.87 -6.47
CA GLY A 169 4.38 5.34 -6.56
C GLY A 169 2.98 5.98 -6.53
N GLY A 170 1.93 5.32 -7.01
CA GLY A 170 0.63 5.96 -7.24
C GLY A 170 -0.03 6.60 -6.02
N THR A 171 0.09 6.00 -4.82
CA THR A 171 -0.44 6.60 -3.58
C THR A 171 0.34 7.86 -3.22
N LEU A 172 1.67 7.78 -3.26
CA LEU A 172 2.53 8.94 -3.01
C LEU A 172 2.25 10.08 -4.00
N SER A 173 2.10 9.76 -5.30
CA SER A 173 1.78 10.76 -6.33
C SER A 173 0.47 11.51 -6.04
N GLY A 174 -0.58 10.79 -5.63
CA GLY A 174 -1.86 11.43 -5.26
C GLY A 174 -1.71 12.32 -4.02
N VAL A 175 -1.00 11.86 -3.00
CA VAL A 175 -0.71 12.66 -1.81
C VAL A 175 0.06 13.93 -2.17
N ILE A 176 1.11 13.83 -2.98
CA ILE A 176 1.90 14.99 -3.44
C ILE A 176 1.01 16.03 -4.15
N ARG A 177 0.10 15.60 -5.03
CA ARG A 177 -0.83 16.52 -5.73
C ARG A 177 -1.77 17.28 -4.79
N SER A 178 -2.03 16.73 -3.60
CA SER A 178 -2.92 17.36 -2.60
C SER A 178 -2.22 18.28 -1.61
N LEU A 179 -0.89 18.41 -1.66
CA LEU A 179 -0.10 19.20 -0.72
C LEU A 179 -0.25 20.70 -0.94
N LYS A 180 -0.18 21.44 0.17
CA LYS A 180 0.09 22.89 0.13
C LYS A 180 1.57 23.14 -0.21
N PRO A 181 1.95 24.30 -0.73
CA PRO A 181 3.35 24.62 -1.05
C PRO A 181 4.32 24.51 0.14
N SER A 182 3.84 24.73 1.37
CA SER A 182 4.62 24.61 2.61
C SER A 182 4.78 23.19 3.13
N GLN A 183 4.06 22.23 2.58
CA GLN A 183 4.06 20.84 3.02
C GLN A 183 5.02 20.00 2.19
N VAL A 184 5.60 18.96 2.78
CA VAL A 184 6.53 18.04 2.13
C VAL A 184 6.02 16.61 2.23
N ALA A 185 6.16 15.81 1.16
CA ALA A 185 5.93 14.37 1.23
C ALA A 185 7.25 13.60 1.26
N ILE A 186 7.33 12.60 2.14
CA ILE A 186 8.43 11.63 2.17
C ILE A 186 7.87 10.24 1.91
N GLY A 187 8.26 9.67 0.77
CA GLY A 187 7.98 8.27 0.44
C GLY A 187 8.99 7.35 1.10
N PHE A 188 8.57 6.16 1.53
CA PHE A 188 9.45 5.11 2.05
C PHE A 188 9.38 3.89 1.14
N SER A 189 10.41 3.66 0.33
CA SER A 189 10.47 2.52 -0.58
C SER A 189 10.56 1.21 0.19
N SER A 190 9.69 0.25 -0.16
CA SER A 190 9.78 -1.12 0.32
C SER A 190 10.62 -2.03 -0.58
N LEU A 191 11.20 -1.47 -1.65
CA LEU A 191 11.95 -2.20 -2.66
C LEU A 191 13.45 -1.98 -2.50
N ASN A 192 14.22 -3.04 -2.66
CA ASN A 192 15.66 -2.93 -2.89
C ASN A 192 15.87 -2.56 -4.38
N GLY A 193 16.70 -1.53 -4.65
CA GLY A 193 16.83 -0.98 -6.01
C GLY A 193 15.58 -0.21 -6.45
N GLY A 194 14.95 0.52 -5.52
CA GLY A 194 13.70 1.24 -5.76
C GLY A 194 13.86 2.64 -6.36
N GLU A 195 15.05 3.05 -6.81
CA GLU A 195 15.35 4.41 -7.28
C GLU A 195 14.52 4.81 -8.51
N PHE A 196 14.13 3.83 -9.34
CA PHE A 196 13.22 4.04 -10.47
C PHE A 196 11.84 4.61 -10.05
N LEU A 197 11.47 4.49 -8.76
CA LEU A 197 10.23 5.06 -8.23
C LEU A 197 10.19 6.60 -8.35
N ASN A 198 11.35 7.27 -8.39
CA ASN A 198 11.39 8.70 -8.68
C ASN A 198 10.75 9.01 -10.03
N ASP A 199 11.13 8.24 -11.07
CA ASP A 199 10.60 8.46 -12.42
C ASP A 199 9.15 8.03 -12.52
N GLU A 200 8.74 6.97 -11.81
CA GLU A 200 7.33 6.57 -11.74
C GLU A 200 6.45 7.65 -11.10
N VAL A 201 6.91 8.30 -10.04
CA VAL A 201 6.18 9.41 -9.38
C VAL A 201 6.16 10.64 -10.29
N LYS A 202 7.28 11.01 -10.91
CA LYS A 202 7.38 12.16 -11.85
C LYS A 202 6.43 12.07 -13.05
N LYS A 203 5.96 10.87 -13.43
CA LYS A 203 4.93 10.73 -14.47
C LYS A 203 3.60 11.41 -14.10
N TYR A 204 3.36 11.60 -12.80
CA TYR A 204 2.09 12.09 -12.27
C TYR A 204 2.19 13.45 -11.60
N VAL A 205 3.39 13.91 -11.20
CA VAL A 205 3.56 15.13 -10.41
C VAL A 205 4.61 16.06 -11.01
N ASN A 206 4.35 17.37 -10.89
CA ASN A 206 5.29 18.42 -11.31
C ASN A 206 5.92 19.15 -10.11
N ASN A 207 5.45 18.89 -8.88
CA ASN A 207 5.95 19.51 -7.66
C ASN A 207 7.34 18.96 -7.32
N SER A 208 8.13 19.73 -6.58
CA SER A 208 9.46 19.35 -6.08
C SER A 208 9.51 19.14 -4.56
N ASN A 209 8.41 19.38 -3.83
CA ASN A 209 8.32 19.26 -2.38
C ASN A 209 8.10 17.82 -1.91
N TRP A 210 8.85 16.89 -2.44
CA TRP A 210 8.83 15.48 -2.05
C TRP A 210 10.19 14.80 -2.22
N SER A 211 10.38 13.69 -1.51
CA SER A 211 11.53 12.79 -1.64
C SER A 211 11.13 11.34 -1.36
N ILE A 212 12.00 10.39 -1.70
CA ILE A 212 11.83 8.97 -1.34
C ILE A 212 13.06 8.50 -0.57
N GLN A 213 12.82 7.85 0.57
CA GLN A 213 13.83 7.14 1.36
C GLN A 213 13.95 5.70 0.87
N TYR A 214 15.19 5.25 0.64
CA TYR A 214 15.47 3.93 0.08
C TYR A 214 16.13 2.96 1.08
N ASP A 215 16.59 3.44 2.24
CA ASP A 215 17.42 2.67 3.16
C ASP A 215 16.63 1.69 4.04
N TYR A 216 15.31 1.90 4.16
CA TYR A 216 14.46 1.16 5.09
C TYR A 216 13.74 -0.04 4.48
N HIS A 217 14.22 -0.56 3.34
CA HIS A 217 13.56 -1.66 2.62
C HIS A 217 13.72 -3.06 3.26
N PHE A 218 14.63 -3.24 4.24
CA PHE A 218 14.89 -4.52 4.94
C PHE A 218 15.15 -5.71 4.02
N GLY A 219 15.92 -5.51 2.94
CA GLY A 219 16.23 -6.52 1.93
C GLY A 219 15.26 -6.60 0.76
N GLY A 220 14.24 -5.72 0.70
CA GLY A 220 13.33 -5.55 -0.44
C GLY A 220 11.91 -6.06 -0.21
N TYR A 221 11.16 -6.19 -1.30
CA TYR A 221 9.74 -6.55 -1.25
C TYR A 221 9.48 -7.85 -0.48
N ALA A 222 8.56 -7.79 0.48
CA ALA A 222 8.16 -8.90 1.34
C ALA A 222 9.33 -9.58 2.08
N LYS A 223 10.49 -8.92 2.21
CA LYS A 223 11.56 -9.36 3.11
C LYS A 223 11.35 -8.72 4.49
N VAL A 224 11.63 -9.51 5.52
CA VAL A 224 11.44 -9.13 6.92
C VAL A 224 12.66 -9.63 7.71
N SER A 225 13.17 -8.81 8.62
CA SER A 225 14.22 -9.19 9.58
C SER A 225 13.63 -9.34 10.98
N GLN A 226 14.36 -10.00 11.88
CA GLN A 226 13.97 -10.08 13.28
C GLN A 226 13.80 -8.69 13.89
N LYS A 227 14.72 -7.77 13.59
CA LYS A 227 14.66 -6.37 14.04
C LYS A 227 13.33 -5.69 13.68
N LEU A 228 12.83 -5.93 12.45
CA LEU A 228 11.55 -5.37 12.03
C LEU A 228 10.37 -6.04 12.75
N VAL A 229 10.41 -7.34 12.97
CA VAL A 229 9.36 -8.07 13.73
C VAL A 229 9.31 -7.57 15.18
N THR A 230 10.47 -7.44 15.84
CA THR A 230 10.55 -6.88 17.19
C THR A 230 9.94 -5.48 17.25
N PHE A 231 10.34 -4.59 16.33
CA PHE A 231 9.76 -3.25 16.24
C PHE A 231 8.23 -3.26 16.07
N MET A 232 7.70 -4.13 15.20
CA MET A 232 6.25 -4.25 14.98
C MET A 232 5.50 -4.63 16.26
N ASN A 233 6.02 -5.60 17.02
CA ASN A 233 5.41 -6.09 18.24
C ASN A 233 5.49 -5.03 19.36
N GLU A 234 6.63 -4.34 19.47
CA GLU A 234 6.79 -3.20 20.38
C GLU A 234 5.83 -2.06 20.03
N PHE A 235 5.73 -1.70 18.75
CA PHE A 235 4.84 -0.65 18.28
C PHE A 235 3.36 -0.97 18.60
N LYS A 236 2.95 -2.23 18.37
CA LYS A 236 1.61 -2.69 18.74
C LYS A 236 1.37 -2.62 20.25
N ARG A 237 2.32 -3.08 21.06
CA ARG A 237 2.25 -3.04 22.52
C ARG A 237 2.13 -1.60 23.04
N ASP A 238 2.96 -0.70 22.50
CA ASP A 238 3.11 0.66 23.03
C ASP A 238 2.00 1.60 22.55
N PHE A 239 1.47 1.40 21.33
CA PHE A 239 0.49 2.31 20.72
C PHE A 239 -0.85 1.66 20.37
N SER A 240 -1.01 0.35 20.57
CA SER A 240 -2.20 -0.42 20.19
C SER A 240 -2.54 -0.34 18.70
N ILE A 241 -1.52 -0.20 17.86
CA ILE A 241 -1.64 -0.13 16.39
C ILE A 241 -0.88 -1.28 15.76
N GLN A 242 -1.58 -2.13 14.99
CA GLN A 242 -0.97 -3.20 14.23
C GLN A 242 -0.34 -2.67 12.96
N LEU A 243 0.93 -2.96 12.70
CA LEU A 243 1.61 -2.62 11.46
C LEU A 243 1.64 -3.80 10.49
N GLU A 244 1.67 -3.51 9.20
CA GLU A 244 1.79 -4.51 8.13
C GLU A 244 3.27 -4.66 7.72
N PRO A 245 3.82 -5.88 7.57
CA PRO A 245 5.28 -6.11 7.49
C PRO A 245 5.94 -5.66 6.18
N VAL A 246 5.19 -5.51 5.08
CA VAL A 246 5.79 -5.24 3.75
C VAL A 246 6.02 -3.76 3.52
N TYR A 247 5.12 -2.91 4.00
CA TYR A 247 5.07 -1.49 3.71
C TYR A 247 5.09 -0.62 4.97
N THR A 248 4.02 -0.70 5.78
CA THR A 248 3.82 0.24 6.88
C THR A 248 4.85 0.08 7.99
N ALA A 249 5.22 -1.14 8.35
CA ALA A 249 6.24 -1.38 9.38
C ALA A 249 7.60 -0.78 8.99
N LYS A 250 7.98 -0.91 7.73
CA LYS A 250 9.24 -0.36 7.21
C LYS A 250 9.25 1.16 7.25
N MET A 251 8.15 1.79 6.85
CA MET A 251 7.97 3.23 6.93
C MET A 251 8.02 3.72 8.38
N PHE A 252 7.25 3.12 9.28
CA PHE A 252 7.25 3.53 10.69
C PHE A 252 8.60 3.33 11.35
N TYR A 253 9.28 2.21 11.05
CA TYR A 253 10.66 2.03 11.49
C TYR A 253 11.57 3.17 11.00
N GLY A 254 11.50 3.51 9.71
CA GLY A 254 12.26 4.60 9.14
C GLY A 254 11.93 5.96 9.75
N ILE A 255 10.66 6.24 10.01
CA ILE A 255 10.24 7.48 10.69
C ILE A 255 10.88 7.58 12.08
N PHE A 256 10.83 6.50 12.88
CA PHE A 256 11.39 6.48 14.23
C PHE A 256 12.92 6.65 14.20
N ASP A 257 13.60 5.93 13.31
CA ASP A 257 15.06 6.06 13.12
C ASP A 257 15.46 7.49 12.68
N MET A 258 14.73 8.07 11.74
CA MET A 258 14.97 9.45 11.27
C MET A 258 14.72 10.48 12.38
N ILE A 259 13.71 10.29 13.23
CA ILE A 259 13.46 11.17 14.38
C ILE A 259 14.59 11.05 15.40
N GLU A 260 15.01 9.82 15.72
CA GLU A 260 16.14 9.58 16.65
C GLU A 260 17.41 10.27 16.19
N ASN A 261 17.68 10.23 14.88
CA ASN A 261 18.87 10.83 14.25
C ASN A 261 18.71 12.34 13.89
N ASN A 262 17.65 13.01 14.36
CA ASN A 262 17.36 14.44 14.12
C ASN A 262 17.23 14.82 12.61
N ASN A 263 16.74 13.90 11.79
CA ASN A 263 16.50 14.15 10.36
C ASN A 263 15.17 14.88 10.08
N PHE A 264 14.35 15.11 11.10
CA PHE A 264 13.19 16.00 11.01
C PHE A 264 13.42 17.29 11.77
N PRO A 265 12.94 18.43 11.26
CA PRO A 265 13.04 19.71 11.97
C PRO A 265 12.36 19.64 13.35
N PRO A 266 12.92 20.24 14.41
CA PRO A 266 12.22 20.34 15.68
C PRO A 266 10.92 21.16 15.53
N ASN A 267 9.91 20.82 16.32
CA ASN A 267 8.55 21.37 16.30
C ASN A 267 7.75 21.05 15.03
N SER A 268 8.23 20.13 14.16
CA SER A 268 7.45 19.68 13.02
C SER A 268 6.33 18.71 13.42
N THR A 269 5.22 18.81 12.71
CA THR A 269 4.13 17.84 12.74
C THR A 269 4.25 16.87 11.58
N ILE A 270 4.46 15.59 11.87
CA ILE A 270 4.57 14.51 10.88
C ILE A 270 3.25 13.75 10.84
N LEU A 271 2.66 13.62 9.64
CA LEU A 271 1.52 12.76 9.39
C LEU A 271 1.99 11.46 8.71
N ALA A 272 1.96 10.35 9.42
CA ALA A 272 2.27 9.03 8.86
C ALA A 272 0.99 8.35 8.39
N VAL A 273 0.94 7.94 7.11
CA VAL A 273 -0.25 7.27 6.55
C VAL A 273 -0.14 5.77 6.74
N HIS A 274 -0.96 5.21 7.61
CA HIS A 274 -1.09 3.77 7.79
C HIS A 274 -1.96 3.19 6.68
N THR A 275 -1.33 2.72 5.60
CA THR A 275 -2.01 2.32 4.36
C THR A 275 -2.72 0.96 4.40
N GLY A 276 -2.90 0.35 5.57
CA GLY A 276 -3.58 -0.94 5.72
C GLY A 276 -2.72 -2.14 5.30
N GLY A 277 -3.35 -3.18 4.78
CA GLY A 277 -2.65 -4.39 4.33
C GLY A 277 -2.52 -5.49 5.40
N LEU A 278 -3.21 -5.36 6.54
CA LEU A 278 -3.08 -6.26 7.71
C LEU A 278 -3.40 -7.73 7.40
N GLN A 279 -4.20 -8.01 6.36
CA GLN A 279 -4.49 -9.39 5.91
C GLN A 279 -3.22 -10.15 5.45
N GLY A 280 -2.12 -9.44 5.18
CA GLY A 280 -0.83 -10.05 4.81
C GLY A 280 -0.06 -10.66 5.99
N ILE A 281 -0.43 -10.35 7.24
CA ILE A 281 0.28 -10.78 8.45
C ILE A 281 0.22 -12.30 8.61
N GLU A 282 -0.94 -12.92 8.41
CA GLU A 282 -1.09 -14.37 8.51
C GLU A 282 -0.14 -15.11 7.56
N GLY A 283 -0.13 -14.73 6.29
CA GLY A 283 0.78 -15.30 5.29
C GLY A 283 2.25 -15.04 5.60
N MET A 284 2.58 -13.90 6.19
CA MET A 284 3.93 -13.62 6.65
C MET A 284 4.31 -14.49 7.84
N ASN A 285 3.44 -14.66 8.82
CA ASN A 285 3.68 -15.52 9.98
C ASN A 285 3.93 -16.97 9.56
N GLN A 286 3.19 -17.51 8.58
CA GLN A 286 3.47 -18.85 8.02
C GLN A 286 4.89 -18.94 7.45
N ARG A 287 5.40 -17.90 6.77
CA ARG A 287 6.78 -17.87 6.26
C ARG A 287 7.84 -17.73 7.35
N LEU A 288 7.50 -17.12 8.48
CA LEU A 288 8.42 -16.87 9.58
C LEU A 288 8.53 -18.04 10.56
N GLN A 289 7.63 -19.04 10.47
CA GLN A 289 7.64 -20.21 11.35
C GLN A 289 8.99 -20.94 11.40
N SER A 290 9.65 -21.11 10.24
CA SER A 290 10.96 -21.75 10.17
C SER A 290 12.09 -20.97 10.87
N LYS A 291 11.84 -19.71 11.23
CA LYS A 291 12.77 -18.83 11.95
C LYS A 291 12.37 -18.59 13.39
N GLU A 292 11.27 -19.21 13.83
CA GLU A 292 10.66 -18.99 15.14
C GLU A 292 10.29 -17.52 15.43
N TRP A 293 10.08 -16.74 14.37
CA TRP A 293 9.64 -15.34 14.49
C TRP A 293 8.13 -15.26 14.31
N LYS A 294 7.49 -14.38 15.09
CA LYS A 294 6.06 -14.16 15.01
C LYS A 294 5.73 -12.67 15.12
N ILE A 295 4.85 -12.22 14.26
CA ILE A 295 4.19 -10.91 14.35
C ILE A 295 2.91 -11.14 15.17
N ASP A 296 2.79 -10.45 16.30
CA ASP A 296 1.65 -10.57 17.23
C ASP A 296 0.36 -9.95 16.69
#